data_fdacb330972b401e333c099755d0c512
#
_entry.id   fdacb330972b401e333c099755d0c512
#
_cell.length_a   1.000
_cell.length_b   1.000
_cell.length_c   1.000
_cell.angle_alpha   90.00
_cell.angle_beta   90.00
_cell.angle_gamma   90.00
#
_symmetry.space_group_name_H-M   'P 1'
#
loop_
_entity.id
_entity.type
_entity.pdbx_description
1 polymer ?
#
loop_
_entity_poly.entity_id
_entity_poly.type
_entity_poly.pdbx_seq_one_letter_code
_entity_poly.pdbx_strand_id
1 'polypeptide(L)'
;MQNNDKKVLLRISNLKQYFPLKGGRFVKANDGITLDIYEGETFGLVGESGCGKSTLGRTILQLYHQTYGRTMYYGRSLDDLAPKYVIDTVKNLKARRTKLRELEQKRDKIEADYAKLSEKEQYAKHGELDTARKLAEDALLDITKIVGGFLVVDDLDPVIAAYSKDYAIARKLSSMEEKRQELLVDVDDAEYAKKAAEEAGKSGKDDQLQKAQEKLKQCDDQIAALRSQLDAGRKEIEALRAPYANDPEFQKYEAYRDDGIDLARLEYNEMRRLRRDMQLIFQDPYSSLNPRMSVGQIISEGMQAHNMIKKKDARMQEMVLKIMDDCGLAPYFLHRFPHQFSGGQRQRIGIARALATKPKFVVCDEAVSALDVSIQAQIINLLLDLKEQQNLTYMFITHDLSVVKYISDRVGVMYLGTMVELAAADEIFHHPIHPYTEALLNAIPTTDTVGAKELSILEGDIPSPVNPPKGCKFHTRCKYCTEICTQVVPEWEEVRPNHFVACHHKLEAKE
;
A
#
# COMPACT_ATOMS: atom_id res chain seq x y z
N MET A 1 -13.36 -15.47 13.57
CA MET A 1 -13.81 -15.78 12.20
C MET A 1 -12.59 -15.90 11.32
N GLN A 2 -12.41 -17.04 10.66
CA GLN A 2 -11.23 -17.33 9.84
C GLN A 2 -11.13 -16.34 8.68
N ASN A 3 -9.95 -15.71 8.54
CA ASN A 3 -9.64 -14.69 7.50
C ASN A 3 -9.50 -15.29 6.08
N ASN A 4 -9.95 -16.53 5.84
CA ASN A 4 -9.75 -17.24 4.57
C ASN A 4 -10.57 -16.68 3.37
N ASP A 5 -11.48 -15.71 3.60
CA ASP A 5 -12.31 -15.13 2.53
C ASP A 5 -12.02 -13.65 2.23
N LYS A 6 -11.10 -13.00 2.95
CA LYS A 6 -10.80 -11.59 2.70
C LYS A 6 -9.82 -11.44 1.54
N LYS A 7 -10.22 -10.64 0.55
CA LYS A 7 -9.40 -10.34 -0.61
C LYS A 7 -8.24 -9.41 -0.24
N VAL A 8 -7.01 -9.78 -0.62
CA VAL A 8 -5.83 -8.94 -0.43
C VAL A 8 -5.92 -7.72 -1.35
N LEU A 9 -5.75 -6.53 -0.80
CA LEU A 9 -5.64 -5.27 -1.56
C LEU A 9 -4.18 -4.90 -1.83
N LEU A 10 -3.33 -5.08 -0.82
CA LEU A 10 -1.89 -4.81 -0.90
C LEU A 10 -1.11 -5.96 -0.27
N ARG A 11 -0.07 -6.43 -0.97
CA ARG A 11 0.92 -7.38 -0.44
C ARG A 11 2.28 -6.74 -0.44
N ILE A 12 2.84 -6.59 0.74
CA ILE A 12 4.17 -6.05 0.96
C ILE A 12 5.09 -7.22 1.31
N SER A 13 6.17 -7.41 0.55
CA SER A 13 7.12 -8.51 0.74
C SER A 13 8.52 -7.95 0.90
N ASN A 14 9.13 -8.18 2.08
CA ASN A 14 10.50 -7.83 2.40
C ASN A 14 10.87 -6.37 2.04
N LEU A 15 9.94 -5.43 2.27
CA LEU A 15 10.13 -4.01 1.93
C LEU A 15 11.22 -3.40 2.81
N LYS A 16 12.24 -2.79 2.16
CA LYS A 16 13.25 -1.98 2.83
C LYS A 16 13.26 -0.57 2.26
N GLN A 17 13.36 0.40 3.15
CA GLN A 17 13.54 1.81 2.79
C GLN A 17 14.74 2.38 3.54
N TYR A 18 15.81 2.63 2.80
CA TYR A 18 17.06 3.15 3.32
C TYR A 18 17.33 4.54 2.75
N PHE A 19 17.68 5.49 3.61
CA PHE A 19 18.07 6.83 3.19
C PHE A 19 19.59 6.99 3.29
N PRO A 20 20.26 7.41 2.21
CA PRO A 20 21.71 7.56 2.22
C PRO A 20 22.17 8.73 3.09
N LEU A 21 23.27 8.53 3.82
CA LEU A 21 23.99 9.53 4.60
C LEU A 21 25.39 9.73 4.04
N LYS A 22 26.04 10.83 4.43
CA LYS A 22 27.45 11.07 4.11
C LYS A 22 28.33 9.94 4.63
N GLY A 23 29.35 9.55 3.84
CA GLY A 23 30.29 8.49 4.22
C GLY A 23 29.77 7.06 4.00
N GLY A 24 28.87 6.85 3.06
CA GLY A 24 28.38 5.51 2.68
C GLY A 24 27.48 4.82 3.72
N ARG A 25 27.01 5.55 4.73
CA ARG A 25 26.07 5.06 5.74
C ARG A 25 24.64 5.27 5.29
N PHE A 26 23.71 4.53 5.91
CA PHE A 26 22.27 4.61 5.61
C PHE A 26 21.44 4.68 6.90
N VAL A 27 20.36 5.45 6.86
CA VAL A 27 19.28 5.32 7.83
C VAL A 27 18.38 4.19 7.37
N LYS A 28 18.30 3.10 8.09
CA LYS A 28 17.44 1.95 7.80
C LYS A 28 16.05 2.20 8.39
N ALA A 29 15.27 3.03 7.70
CA ALA A 29 13.96 3.46 8.20
C ALA A 29 12.92 2.33 8.21
N ASN A 30 12.95 1.45 7.20
CA ASN A 30 12.21 0.18 7.16
C ASN A 30 13.17 -0.91 6.70
N ASP A 31 13.10 -2.08 7.32
CA ASP A 31 14.09 -3.13 7.13
C ASP A 31 13.44 -4.53 7.18
N GLY A 32 12.92 -4.98 6.04
CA GLY A 32 12.34 -6.32 5.88
C GLY A 32 10.86 -6.42 6.30
N ILE A 33 10.06 -5.41 6.00
CA ILE A 33 8.62 -5.42 6.31
C ILE A 33 7.87 -6.37 5.36
N THR A 34 7.14 -7.33 5.93
CA THR A 34 6.27 -8.26 5.20
C THR A 34 4.89 -8.28 5.85
N LEU A 35 3.85 -7.93 5.09
CA LEU A 35 2.47 -7.94 5.54
C LEU A 35 1.49 -7.87 4.36
N ASP A 36 0.29 -8.41 4.54
CA ASP A 36 -0.85 -8.22 3.65
C ASP A 36 -1.85 -7.25 4.27
N ILE A 37 -2.44 -6.37 3.46
CA ILE A 37 -3.56 -5.49 3.82
C ILE A 37 -4.76 -5.94 2.99
N TYR A 38 -5.91 -6.17 3.65
CA TYR A 38 -7.12 -6.71 3.02
C TYR A 38 -8.10 -5.60 2.63
N GLU A 39 -8.93 -5.84 1.61
CA GLU A 39 -9.98 -4.90 1.20
C GLU A 39 -10.97 -4.65 2.36
N GLY A 40 -11.29 -3.37 2.61
CA GLY A 40 -12.25 -2.94 3.62
C GLY A 40 -11.76 -3.04 5.08
N GLU A 41 -10.48 -3.41 5.34
CA GLU A 41 -9.97 -3.41 6.71
C GLU A 41 -9.39 -2.05 7.13
N THR A 42 -9.33 -1.82 8.43
CA THR A 42 -8.47 -0.82 9.06
C THR A 42 -7.27 -1.53 9.66
N PHE A 43 -6.11 -1.39 9.03
CA PHE A 43 -4.85 -1.89 9.53
C PHE A 43 -4.18 -0.82 10.41
N GLY A 44 -4.13 -1.05 11.71
CA GLY A 44 -3.44 -0.18 12.67
C GLY A 44 -1.94 -0.43 12.67
N LEU A 45 -1.13 0.64 12.65
CA LEU A 45 0.33 0.55 12.74
C LEU A 45 0.82 1.39 13.91
N VAL A 46 1.40 0.71 14.91
CA VAL A 46 1.83 1.34 16.16
C VAL A 46 3.32 1.13 16.43
N GLY A 47 3.85 1.93 17.34
CA GLY A 47 5.25 1.89 17.80
C GLY A 47 5.74 3.27 18.21
N GLU A 48 6.92 3.33 18.82
CA GLU A 48 7.52 4.60 19.29
C GLU A 48 7.78 5.57 18.14
N SER A 49 7.88 6.88 18.47
CA SER A 49 8.20 7.91 17.48
C SER A 49 9.56 7.63 16.83
N GLY A 50 9.65 7.85 15.51
CA GLY A 50 10.87 7.58 14.75
C GLY A 50 11.14 6.12 14.39
N CYS A 51 10.26 5.15 14.71
CA CYS A 51 10.46 3.74 14.36
C CYS A 51 10.17 3.40 12.88
N GLY A 52 9.78 4.37 12.04
CA GLY A 52 9.63 4.19 10.58
C GLY A 52 8.20 4.06 10.07
N LYS A 53 7.16 4.22 10.88
CA LYS A 53 5.73 4.09 10.50
C LYS A 53 5.31 4.98 9.33
N SER A 54 5.50 6.29 9.46
CA SER A 54 5.19 7.26 8.39
C SER A 54 6.02 7.02 7.12
N THR A 55 7.26 6.55 7.29
CA THR A 55 8.10 6.15 6.15
C THR A 55 7.49 4.96 5.43
N LEU A 56 7.00 3.95 6.15
CA LEU A 56 6.35 2.77 5.55
C LEU A 56 5.12 3.19 4.74
N GLY A 57 4.21 3.96 5.32
CA GLY A 57 3.01 4.43 4.61
C GLY A 57 3.35 5.21 3.34
N ARG A 58 4.32 6.13 3.41
CA ARG A 58 4.78 6.91 2.24
C ARG A 58 5.49 6.05 1.19
N THR A 59 6.20 5.00 1.60
CA THR A 59 6.86 4.07 0.68
C THR A 59 5.85 3.17 -0.02
N ILE A 60 4.83 2.67 0.67
CA ILE A 60 3.72 1.93 0.06
C ILE A 60 3.03 2.77 -1.02
N LEU A 61 2.79 4.06 -0.76
CA LEU A 61 2.23 5.00 -1.73
C LEU A 61 3.22 5.44 -2.84
N GLN A 62 4.43 4.91 -2.86
CA GLN A 62 5.51 5.28 -3.80
C GLN A 62 5.82 6.80 -3.80
N LEU A 63 5.68 7.45 -2.65
CA LEU A 63 6.20 8.80 -2.42
C LEU A 63 7.71 8.76 -2.15
N TYR A 64 8.19 7.64 -1.61
CA TYR A 64 9.60 7.24 -1.58
C TYR A 64 9.73 5.94 -2.40
N HIS A 65 10.70 5.88 -3.30
CA HIS A 65 11.03 4.63 -3.99
C HIS A 65 11.68 3.67 -3.01
N GLN A 66 11.07 2.50 -2.85
CA GLN A 66 11.60 1.46 -1.97
C GLN A 66 13.00 1.01 -2.42
N THR A 67 13.89 0.80 -1.45
CA THR A 67 15.26 0.36 -1.73
C THR A 67 15.32 -1.13 -2.07
N TYR A 68 14.38 -1.93 -1.49
CA TYR A 68 14.31 -3.38 -1.65
C TYR A 68 12.89 -3.88 -1.42
N GLY A 69 12.62 -5.11 -1.89
CA GLY A 69 11.35 -5.79 -1.70
C GLY A 69 10.31 -5.40 -2.75
N ARG A 70 9.07 -5.81 -2.53
CA ARG A 70 7.96 -5.58 -3.47
C ARG A 70 6.71 -5.11 -2.76
N THR A 71 5.97 -4.26 -3.46
CA THR A 71 4.64 -3.79 -3.05
C THR A 71 3.67 -4.07 -4.18
N MET A 72 2.88 -5.15 -4.03
CA MET A 72 1.90 -5.59 -5.01
C MET A 72 0.53 -5.00 -4.68
N TYR A 73 -0.15 -4.45 -5.67
CA TYR A 73 -1.48 -3.87 -5.57
C TYR A 73 -2.49 -4.66 -6.41
N TYR A 74 -3.61 -5.06 -5.80
CA TYR A 74 -4.65 -5.88 -6.40
C TYR A 74 -5.98 -5.14 -6.62
N GLY A 75 -6.03 -3.86 -6.31
CA GLY A 75 -7.26 -3.06 -6.48
C GLY A 75 -7.62 -2.77 -7.95
N ARG A 76 -6.71 -3.07 -8.89
CA ARG A 76 -6.94 -3.08 -10.34
C ARG A 76 -6.24 -4.28 -10.95
N SER A 77 -6.72 -4.70 -12.13
CA SER A 77 -6.05 -5.73 -12.90
C SER A 77 -4.81 -5.19 -13.63
N LEU A 78 -3.88 -6.09 -13.97
CA LEU A 78 -2.75 -5.75 -14.84
C LEU A 78 -3.22 -5.25 -16.22
N ASP A 79 -4.33 -5.78 -16.73
CA ASP A 79 -4.88 -5.42 -18.06
C ASP A 79 -5.44 -3.98 -18.07
N ASP A 80 -6.08 -3.55 -16.97
CA ASP A 80 -6.65 -2.20 -16.87
C ASP A 80 -5.57 -1.12 -16.87
N LEU A 81 -4.37 -1.43 -16.39
CA LEU A 81 -3.24 -0.52 -16.38
C LEU A 81 -2.27 -0.76 -17.53
N ALA A 82 -2.07 -2.01 -17.92
CA ALA A 82 -1.10 -2.49 -18.90
C ALA A 82 0.31 -1.91 -18.67
N PRO A 83 0.95 -2.19 -17.50
CA PRO A 83 2.21 -1.55 -17.13
C PRO A 83 3.32 -1.90 -18.12
N LYS A 84 4.16 -0.92 -18.46
CA LYS A 84 5.24 -1.08 -19.42
C LYS A 84 6.26 -2.13 -18.99
N TYR A 85 6.49 -2.30 -17.70
CA TYR A 85 7.44 -3.30 -17.21
C TYR A 85 7.05 -4.73 -17.61
N VAL A 86 5.75 -5.01 -17.87
CA VAL A 86 5.28 -6.33 -18.32
C VAL A 86 5.84 -6.63 -19.70
N ILE A 87 5.59 -5.75 -20.70
CA ILE A 87 6.09 -5.95 -22.06
C ILE A 87 7.61 -5.88 -22.15
N ASP A 88 8.25 -5.03 -21.35
CA ASP A 88 9.72 -4.94 -21.29
C ASP A 88 10.34 -6.22 -20.74
N THR A 89 9.66 -6.90 -19.82
CA THR A 89 10.10 -8.22 -19.32
C THR A 89 9.90 -9.29 -20.39
N VAL A 90 8.72 -9.32 -21.01
CA VAL A 90 8.37 -10.32 -22.03
C VAL A 90 9.30 -10.21 -23.25
N LYS A 91 9.46 -9.03 -23.83
CA LYS A 91 10.32 -8.83 -25.03
C LYS A 91 11.78 -9.18 -24.79
N ASN A 92 12.26 -8.93 -23.56
CA ASN A 92 13.65 -9.20 -23.18
C ASN A 92 13.81 -10.53 -22.41
N LEU A 93 12.82 -11.43 -22.45
CA LEU A 93 12.78 -12.63 -21.62
C LEU A 93 14.02 -13.51 -21.76
N LYS A 94 14.51 -13.76 -23.00
CA LYS A 94 15.74 -14.52 -23.25
C LYS A 94 16.97 -13.89 -22.61
N ALA A 95 17.14 -12.58 -22.78
CA ALA A 95 18.27 -11.85 -22.20
C ALA A 95 18.17 -11.77 -20.65
N ARG A 96 16.97 -11.56 -20.12
CA ARG A 96 16.73 -11.55 -18.66
C ARG A 96 16.98 -12.92 -18.04
N ARG A 97 16.61 -14.02 -18.71
CA ARG A 97 16.93 -15.39 -18.27
C ARG A 97 18.43 -15.64 -18.22
N THR A 98 19.16 -15.21 -19.24
CA THR A 98 20.64 -15.31 -19.24
C THR A 98 21.23 -14.50 -18.08
N LYS A 99 20.76 -13.26 -17.90
CA LYS A 99 21.22 -12.40 -16.82
C LYS A 99 20.93 -12.97 -15.43
N LEU A 100 19.75 -13.57 -15.24
CA LEU A 100 19.39 -14.26 -14.00
C LEU A 100 20.41 -15.38 -13.68
N ARG A 101 20.72 -16.24 -14.65
CA ARG A 101 21.72 -17.32 -14.46
C ARG A 101 23.09 -16.79 -14.07
N GLU A 102 23.53 -15.69 -14.67
CA GLU A 102 24.80 -15.02 -14.29
C GLU A 102 24.76 -14.50 -12.84
N LEU A 103 23.64 -13.92 -12.43
CA LEU A 103 23.48 -13.38 -11.07
C LEU A 103 23.38 -14.49 -10.02
N GLU A 104 22.71 -15.60 -10.34
CA GLU A 104 22.66 -16.79 -9.49
C GLU A 104 24.04 -17.41 -9.31
N GLN A 105 24.79 -17.61 -10.39
CA GLN A 105 26.17 -18.11 -10.31
C GLN A 105 27.07 -17.20 -9.49
N LYS A 106 26.91 -15.88 -9.64
CA LYS A 106 27.67 -14.90 -8.84
C LYS A 106 27.28 -14.97 -7.37
N ARG A 107 25.98 -15.07 -7.04
CA ARG A 107 25.48 -15.26 -5.68
C ARG A 107 26.06 -16.53 -5.06
N ASP A 108 25.95 -17.67 -5.74
CA ASP A 108 26.40 -18.96 -5.23
C ASP A 108 27.92 -18.98 -4.97
N LYS A 109 28.70 -18.33 -5.84
CA LYS A 109 30.13 -18.16 -5.62
C LYS A 109 30.42 -17.31 -4.37
N ILE A 110 29.74 -16.16 -4.22
CA ILE A 110 29.90 -15.29 -3.05
C ILE A 110 29.49 -16.02 -1.77
N GLU A 111 28.40 -16.79 -1.79
CA GLU A 111 27.93 -17.59 -0.67
C GLU A 111 28.94 -18.67 -0.26
N ALA A 112 29.49 -19.39 -1.25
CA ALA A 112 30.51 -20.42 -1.00
C ALA A 112 31.80 -19.84 -0.43
N ASP A 113 32.20 -18.66 -0.89
CA ASP A 113 33.38 -17.97 -0.37
C ASP A 113 33.11 -17.37 1.02
N TYR A 114 31.92 -16.81 1.25
CA TYR A 114 31.47 -16.27 2.54
C TYR A 114 31.44 -17.34 3.64
N ALA A 115 30.98 -18.56 3.32
CA ALA A 115 30.92 -19.68 4.27
C ALA A 115 32.32 -20.13 4.78
N LYS A 116 33.39 -19.80 4.06
CA LYS A 116 34.75 -20.13 4.43
C LYS A 116 35.44 -19.08 5.29
N LEU A 117 34.84 -17.90 5.44
CA LEU A 117 35.43 -16.75 6.14
C LEU A 117 35.29 -16.89 7.67
N SER A 118 36.23 -16.27 8.40
CA SER A 118 36.07 -16.07 9.84
C SER A 118 34.91 -15.11 10.16
N GLU A 119 34.31 -15.19 11.35
CA GLU A 119 33.21 -14.33 11.76
C GLU A 119 33.46 -12.83 11.54
N LYS A 120 34.69 -12.36 11.79
CA LYS A 120 35.06 -10.96 11.59
C LYS A 120 35.05 -10.56 10.10
N GLU A 121 35.49 -11.44 9.23
CA GLU A 121 35.51 -11.25 7.77
C GLU A 121 34.10 -11.39 7.20
N GLN A 122 33.29 -12.33 7.71
CA GLN A 122 31.86 -12.46 7.38
C GLN A 122 31.11 -11.16 7.67
N TYR A 123 31.35 -10.56 8.83
CA TYR A 123 30.74 -9.28 9.17
C TYR A 123 31.11 -8.18 8.16
N ALA A 124 32.37 -8.11 7.74
CA ALA A 124 32.81 -7.11 6.77
C ALA A 124 32.22 -7.31 5.36
N LYS A 125 31.96 -8.57 4.96
CA LYS A 125 31.47 -8.95 3.62
C LYS A 125 29.97 -9.23 3.56
N HIS A 126 29.25 -9.16 4.68
CA HIS A 126 27.81 -9.40 4.73
C HIS A 126 27.01 -8.53 3.73
N GLY A 127 27.37 -7.27 3.59
CA GLY A 127 26.72 -6.37 2.63
C GLY A 127 26.93 -6.77 1.15
N GLU A 128 28.05 -7.40 0.81
CA GLU A 128 28.30 -7.93 -0.54
C GLU A 128 27.39 -9.15 -0.83
N LEU A 129 27.28 -10.06 0.14
CA LEU A 129 26.40 -11.22 0.06
C LEU A 129 24.93 -10.79 -0.07
N ASP A 130 24.47 -9.88 0.79
CA ASP A 130 23.10 -9.36 0.74
C ASP A 130 22.79 -8.70 -0.60
N THR A 131 23.74 -7.96 -1.15
CA THR A 131 23.59 -7.34 -2.48
C THR A 131 23.47 -8.39 -3.58
N ALA A 132 24.30 -9.44 -3.54
CA ALA A 132 24.26 -10.50 -4.54
C ALA A 132 22.95 -11.31 -4.46
N ARG A 133 22.50 -11.65 -3.26
CA ARG A 133 21.19 -12.31 -3.03
C ARG A 133 20.06 -11.48 -3.58
N LYS A 134 20.05 -10.19 -3.23
CA LYS A 134 19.05 -9.25 -3.72
C LYS A 134 18.95 -9.23 -5.23
N LEU A 135 20.09 -9.03 -5.91
CA LEU A 135 20.10 -8.92 -7.37
C LEU A 135 19.60 -10.19 -8.06
N ALA A 136 19.92 -11.36 -7.52
CA ALA A 136 19.44 -12.64 -8.04
C ALA A 136 17.94 -12.81 -7.78
N GLU A 137 17.46 -12.51 -6.56
CA GLU A 137 16.05 -12.60 -6.19
C GLU A 137 15.19 -11.60 -6.98
N ASP A 138 15.60 -10.35 -7.11
CA ASP A 138 14.88 -9.35 -7.89
C ASP A 138 14.78 -9.78 -9.36
N ALA A 139 15.86 -10.27 -9.95
CA ALA A 139 15.87 -10.74 -11.34
C ALA A 139 14.96 -11.97 -11.54
N LEU A 140 14.94 -12.89 -10.58
CA LEU A 140 14.04 -14.05 -10.59
C LEU A 140 12.58 -13.62 -10.52
N LEU A 141 12.22 -12.82 -9.52
CA LEU A 141 10.84 -12.38 -9.29
C LEU A 141 10.34 -11.46 -10.40
N ASP A 142 11.22 -10.64 -11.00
CA ASP A 142 10.87 -9.80 -12.15
C ASP A 142 10.36 -10.59 -13.36
N ILE A 143 10.86 -11.80 -13.53
CA ILE A 143 10.47 -12.69 -14.62
C ILE A 143 9.27 -13.54 -14.17
N THR A 144 9.42 -14.26 -13.06
CA THR A 144 8.48 -15.31 -12.65
C THR A 144 7.11 -14.77 -12.25
N LYS A 145 7.03 -13.56 -11.71
CA LYS A 145 5.73 -12.93 -11.40
C LYS A 145 4.87 -12.71 -12.65
N ILE A 146 5.49 -12.57 -13.83
CA ILE A 146 4.78 -12.36 -15.10
C ILE A 146 4.57 -13.67 -15.83
N VAL A 147 5.67 -14.41 -16.08
CA VAL A 147 5.61 -15.59 -16.94
C VAL A 147 5.58 -16.92 -16.18
N GLY A 148 5.82 -16.90 -14.86
CA GLY A 148 5.81 -18.09 -14.01
C GLY A 148 6.80 -19.15 -14.48
N GLY A 149 6.34 -20.40 -14.60
CA GLY A 149 7.12 -21.57 -14.99
C GLY A 149 7.72 -21.51 -16.39
N PHE A 150 7.29 -20.60 -17.27
CA PHE A 150 7.92 -20.44 -18.57
C PHE A 150 9.39 -20.02 -18.52
N LEU A 151 9.90 -19.62 -17.35
CA LEU A 151 11.32 -19.36 -17.15
C LEU A 151 12.21 -20.54 -17.56
N VAL A 152 11.77 -21.79 -17.35
CA VAL A 152 12.57 -23.01 -17.60
C VAL A 152 12.34 -23.65 -18.97
N VAL A 153 11.37 -23.18 -19.72
CA VAL A 153 11.05 -23.73 -21.05
C VAL A 153 12.16 -23.40 -22.06
N ASP A 154 12.53 -24.38 -22.88
CA ASP A 154 13.62 -24.23 -23.84
C ASP A 154 13.31 -23.20 -24.92
N ASP A 155 12.18 -23.34 -25.59
CA ASP A 155 11.73 -22.42 -26.64
C ASP A 155 10.80 -21.34 -26.06
N LEU A 156 11.33 -20.13 -25.95
CA LEU A 156 10.59 -18.97 -25.44
C LEU A 156 9.86 -18.16 -26.53
N ASP A 157 10.10 -18.45 -27.82
CA ASP A 157 9.52 -17.64 -28.89
C ASP A 157 7.98 -17.70 -28.92
N PRO A 158 7.33 -18.86 -28.77
CA PRO A 158 5.87 -18.93 -28.71
C PRO A 158 5.33 -18.17 -27.47
N VAL A 159 6.01 -18.26 -26.32
CA VAL A 159 5.64 -17.56 -25.10
C VAL A 159 5.71 -16.05 -25.29
N ILE A 160 6.83 -15.55 -25.82
CA ILE A 160 7.03 -14.12 -26.10
C ILE A 160 5.97 -13.61 -27.08
N ALA A 161 5.65 -14.37 -28.11
CA ALA A 161 4.63 -14.00 -29.09
C ALA A 161 3.23 -13.91 -28.47
N ALA A 162 2.82 -14.93 -27.68
CA ALA A 162 1.51 -14.97 -27.04
C ALA A 162 1.33 -13.82 -26.04
N TYR A 163 2.29 -13.62 -25.11
CA TYR A 163 2.24 -12.52 -24.14
C TYR A 163 2.33 -11.13 -24.80
N SER A 164 3.10 -10.98 -25.88
CA SER A 164 3.19 -9.70 -26.60
C SER A 164 1.87 -9.35 -27.29
N LYS A 165 1.18 -10.35 -27.85
CA LYS A 165 -0.16 -10.19 -28.43
C LYS A 165 -1.18 -9.81 -27.37
N ASP A 166 -1.19 -10.52 -26.24
CA ASP A 166 -2.07 -10.26 -25.10
C ASP A 166 -1.85 -8.86 -24.54
N TYR A 167 -0.61 -8.45 -24.28
CA TYR A 167 -0.26 -7.10 -23.84
C TYR A 167 -0.72 -6.01 -24.84
N ALA A 168 -0.61 -6.24 -26.13
CA ALA A 168 -1.05 -5.26 -27.14
C ALA A 168 -2.57 -5.00 -27.06
N ILE A 169 -3.36 -6.04 -26.73
CA ILE A 169 -4.79 -5.95 -26.49
C ILE A 169 -5.05 -5.23 -25.16
N ALA A 170 -4.37 -5.63 -24.08
CA ALA A 170 -4.47 -4.99 -22.76
C ALA A 170 -4.14 -3.50 -22.83
N ARG A 171 -3.13 -3.10 -23.61
CA ARG A 171 -2.78 -1.68 -23.82
C ARG A 171 -3.90 -0.88 -24.49
N LYS A 172 -4.60 -1.49 -25.46
CA LYS A 172 -5.78 -0.86 -26.08
C LYS A 172 -6.94 -0.77 -25.09
N LEU A 173 -7.18 -1.84 -24.31
CA LEU A 173 -8.19 -1.87 -23.25
C LEU A 173 -7.93 -0.75 -22.24
N SER A 174 -6.70 -0.64 -21.73
CA SER A 174 -6.29 0.42 -20.80
C SER A 174 -6.59 1.82 -21.32
N SER A 175 -6.30 2.09 -22.60
CA SER A 175 -6.61 3.38 -23.25
C SER A 175 -8.13 3.60 -23.41
N MET A 176 -8.89 2.54 -23.69
CA MET A 176 -10.34 2.64 -23.80
C MET A 176 -11.02 2.85 -22.45
N GLU A 177 -10.51 2.26 -21.38
CA GLU A 177 -10.99 2.51 -20.02
C GLU A 177 -10.74 3.96 -19.57
N GLU A 178 -9.61 4.57 -19.94
CA GLU A 178 -9.39 6.01 -19.73
C GLU A 178 -10.42 6.85 -20.48
N LYS A 179 -10.64 6.56 -21.77
CA LYS A 179 -11.64 7.23 -22.58
C LYS A 179 -13.05 7.07 -22.02
N ARG A 180 -13.38 5.88 -21.52
CA ARG A 180 -14.66 5.59 -20.85
C ARG A 180 -14.89 6.52 -19.65
N GLN A 181 -13.86 6.76 -18.83
CA GLN A 181 -13.95 7.68 -17.69
C GLN A 181 -14.25 9.11 -18.14
N GLU A 182 -13.64 9.58 -19.23
CA GLU A 182 -13.93 10.91 -19.80
C GLU A 182 -15.37 10.96 -20.34
N LEU A 183 -15.84 9.91 -21.02
CA LEU A 183 -17.21 9.86 -21.54
C LEU A 183 -18.27 9.77 -20.43
N LEU A 184 -17.98 9.12 -19.31
CA LEU A 184 -18.84 9.15 -18.13
C LEU A 184 -19.02 10.58 -17.60
N VAL A 185 -17.93 11.35 -17.54
CA VAL A 185 -18.01 12.76 -17.15
C VAL A 185 -18.85 13.56 -18.16
N ASP A 186 -18.74 13.27 -19.48
CA ASP A 186 -19.56 13.92 -20.50
C ASP A 186 -21.06 13.62 -20.35
N VAL A 187 -21.41 12.36 -20.01
CA VAL A 187 -22.80 11.94 -19.75
C VAL A 187 -23.33 12.65 -18.52
N ASP A 188 -22.61 12.61 -17.40
CA ASP A 188 -23.00 13.27 -16.17
C ASP A 188 -23.19 14.80 -16.38
N ASP A 189 -22.29 15.47 -17.16
CA ASP A 189 -22.43 16.89 -17.50
C ASP A 189 -23.70 17.17 -18.30
N ALA A 190 -24.03 16.28 -19.25
CA ALA A 190 -25.23 16.43 -20.07
C ALA A 190 -26.51 16.20 -19.25
N GLU A 191 -26.52 15.23 -18.33
CA GLU A 191 -27.63 14.98 -17.39
C GLU A 191 -27.87 16.19 -16.49
N TYR A 192 -26.81 16.74 -15.88
CA TYR A 192 -26.91 17.93 -15.06
C TYR A 192 -27.46 19.13 -15.85
N ALA A 193 -26.94 19.31 -17.05
CA ALA A 193 -27.39 20.40 -17.92
C ALA A 193 -28.84 20.23 -18.38
N LYS A 194 -29.36 19.00 -18.51
CA LYS A 194 -30.76 18.71 -18.79
C LYS A 194 -31.62 19.07 -17.58
N LYS A 195 -31.30 18.59 -16.37
CA LYS A 195 -32.01 18.94 -15.13
C LYS A 195 -32.11 20.45 -14.91
N ALA A 196 -30.98 21.16 -15.05
CA ALA A 196 -30.94 22.59 -14.88
C ALA A 196 -31.81 23.35 -15.94
N ALA A 197 -31.94 22.78 -17.15
CA ALA A 197 -32.83 23.35 -18.18
C ALA A 197 -34.29 23.10 -17.88
N GLU A 198 -34.66 21.91 -17.42
CA GLU A 198 -36.00 21.54 -16.99
C GLU A 198 -36.47 22.43 -15.82
N GLU A 199 -35.63 22.64 -14.80
CA GLU A 199 -35.91 23.53 -13.67
C GLU A 199 -36.07 24.99 -14.11
N ALA A 200 -35.40 25.42 -15.17
CA ALA A 200 -35.53 26.75 -15.78
C ALA A 200 -36.68 26.87 -16.79
N GLY A 201 -37.53 25.83 -16.94
CA GLY A 201 -38.63 25.81 -17.88
C GLY A 201 -38.23 25.81 -19.36
N LYS A 202 -36.99 25.41 -19.70
CA LYS A 202 -36.45 25.34 -21.05
C LYS A 202 -36.40 23.89 -21.52
N SER A 203 -36.98 23.58 -22.68
CA SER A 203 -36.86 22.31 -23.34
C SER A 203 -35.60 22.33 -24.23
N GLY A 204 -34.92 21.21 -24.44
CA GLY A 204 -33.98 21.09 -25.56
C GLY A 204 -32.54 20.65 -25.29
N LYS A 205 -32.24 19.89 -24.21
CA LYS A 205 -30.89 19.28 -24.01
C LYS A 205 -30.88 17.73 -24.13
N ASP A 206 -32.00 17.13 -24.53
CA ASP A 206 -32.12 15.68 -24.73
C ASP A 206 -31.14 15.16 -25.78
N ASP A 207 -30.98 15.87 -26.90
CA ASP A 207 -30.03 15.52 -27.96
C ASP A 207 -28.57 15.43 -27.49
N GLN A 208 -28.15 16.30 -26.54
CA GLN A 208 -26.79 16.26 -26.03
C GLN A 208 -26.55 15.05 -25.13
N LEU A 209 -27.52 14.74 -24.26
CA LEU A 209 -27.47 13.57 -23.40
C LEU A 209 -27.49 12.30 -24.23
N GLN A 210 -28.38 12.18 -25.20
CA GLN A 210 -28.46 11.02 -26.07
C GLN A 210 -27.15 10.77 -26.83
N LYS A 211 -26.53 11.81 -27.39
CA LYS A 211 -25.22 11.71 -28.09
C LYS A 211 -24.10 11.31 -27.15
N ALA A 212 -24.09 11.79 -25.90
CA ALA A 212 -23.08 11.38 -24.92
C ALA A 212 -23.25 9.90 -24.51
N GLN A 213 -24.49 9.46 -24.26
CA GLN A 213 -24.83 8.08 -23.95
C GLN A 213 -24.51 7.12 -25.10
N GLU A 214 -24.77 7.51 -26.35
CA GLU A 214 -24.41 6.70 -27.54
C GLU A 214 -22.90 6.50 -27.66
N LYS A 215 -22.10 7.56 -27.43
CA LYS A 215 -20.64 7.46 -27.42
C LYS A 215 -20.13 6.56 -26.29
N LEU A 216 -20.70 6.67 -25.10
CA LEU A 216 -20.36 5.81 -23.97
C LEU A 216 -20.67 4.35 -24.29
N LYS A 217 -21.87 4.06 -24.83
CA LYS A 217 -22.27 2.71 -25.25
C LYS A 217 -21.31 2.12 -26.29
N GLN A 218 -20.94 2.90 -27.33
CA GLN A 218 -19.96 2.47 -28.32
C GLN A 218 -18.60 2.15 -27.69
N CYS A 219 -18.18 2.91 -26.68
CA CYS A 219 -16.95 2.65 -25.95
C CYS A 219 -17.06 1.37 -25.10
N ASP A 220 -18.20 1.15 -24.43
CA ASP A 220 -18.48 -0.06 -23.64
C ASP A 220 -18.50 -1.32 -24.54
N ASP A 221 -19.09 -1.25 -25.72
CA ASP A 221 -19.11 -2.34 -26.70
C ASP A 221 -17.67 -2.68 -27.17
N GLN A 222 -16.83 -1.68 -27.41
CA GLN A 222 -15.42 -1.88 -27.77
C GLN A 222 -14.62 -2.50 -26.62
N ILE A 223 -14.84 -2.06 -25.38
CA ILE A 223 -14.23 -2.63 -24.18
C ILE A 223 -14.61 -4.10 -24.02
N ALA A 224 -15.90 -4.43 -24.19
CA ALA A 224 -16.38 -5.81 -24.12
C ALA A 224 -15.72 -6.71 -25.18
N ALA A 225 -15.57 -6.20 -26.41
CA ALA A 225 -14.88 -6.91 -27.49
C ALA A 225 -13.38 -7.16 -27.17
N LEU A 226 -12.68 -6.15 -26.60
CA LEU A 226 -11.29 -6.29 -26.20
C LEU A 226 -11.12 -7.28 -25.04
N ARG A 227 -12.01 -7.28 -24.05
CA ARG A 227 -12.01 -8.25 -22.94
C ARG A 227 -12.21 -9.67 -23.45
N SER A 228 -13.12 -9.90 -24.41
CA SER A 228 -13.29 -11.21 -25.05
C SER A 228 -12.02 -11.66 -25.81
N GLN A 229 -11.30 -10.73 -26.44
CA GLN A 229 -10.03 -11.04 -27.10
C GLN A 229 -8.93 -11.40 -26.09
N LEU A 230 -8.87 -10.71 -24.92
CA LEU A 230 -7.96 -11.06 -23.84
C LEU A 230 -8.24 -12.45 -23.27
N ASP A 231 -9.52 -12.79 -23.06
CA ASP A 231 -9.90 -14.12 -22.59
C ASP A 231 -9.48 -15.22 -23.57
N ALA A 232 -9.56 -14.95 -24.89
CA ALA A 232 -9.05 -15.86 -25.90
C ALA A 232 -7.52 -15.97 -25.86
N GLY A 233 -6.79 -14.86 -25.70
CA GLY A 233 -5.33 -14.83 -25.56
C GLY A 233 -4.86 -15.58 -24.31
N ARG A 234 -5.55 -15.44 -23.19
CA ARG A 234 -5.27 -16.20 -21.96
C ARG A 234 -5.42 -17.70 -22.15
N LYS A 235 -6.46 -18.14 -22.86
CA LYS A 235 -6.62 -19.56 -23.20
C LYS A 235 -5.48 -20.07 -24.07
N GLU A 236 -4.96 -19.24 -24.98
CA GLU A 236 -3.77 -19.57 -25.80
C GLU A 236 -2.54 -19.73 -24.89
N ILE A 237 -2.33 -18.82 -23.94
CA ILE A 237 -1.23 -18.90 -22.95
C ILE A 237 -1.38 -20.12 -22.05
N GLU A 238 -2.59 -20.44 -21.56
CA GLU A 238 -2.83 -21.63 -20.75
C GLU A 238 -2.63 -22.93 -21.55
N ALA A 239 -2.96 -22.94 -22.84
CA ALA A 239 -2.65 -24.07 -23.71
C ALA A 239 -1.12 -24.32 -23.87
N LEU A 240 -0.31 -23.26 -23.88
CA LEU A 240 1.15 -23.36 -23.85
C LEU A 240 1.68 -23.89 -22.49
N ARG A 241 0.95 -23.72 -21.37
CA ARG A 241 1.30 -24.23 -20.04
C ARG A 241 0.98 -25.72 -19.86
N ALA A 242 -0.10 -26.18 -20.51
CA ALA A 242 -0.64 -27.52 -20.32
C ALA A 242 0.41 -28.66 -20.46
N PRO A 243 1.36 -28.63 -21.39
CA PRO A 243 2.39 -29.67 -21.50
C PRO A 243 3.31 -29.77 -20.28
N TYR A 244 3.45 -28.69 -19.50
CA TYR A 244 4.35 -28.59 -18.34
C TYR A 244 3.62 -28.74 -17.00
N ALA A 245 2.34 -29.06 -16.98
CA ALA A 245 1.50 -29.11 -15.76
C ALA A 245 2.06 -30.07 -14.70
N ASN A 246 2.76 -31.12 -15.08
CA ASN A 246 3.34 -32.13 -14.20
C ASN A 246 4.86 -31.99 -14.04
N ASP A 247 5.49 -30.96 -14.59
CA ASP A 247 6.91 -30.71 -14.45
C ASP A 247 7.19 -30.01 -13.10
N PRO A 248 7.93 -30.64 -12.17
CA PRO A 248 8.19 -30.06 -10.85
C PRO A 248 8.99 -28.75 -10.92
N GLU A 249 9.91 -28.61 -11.90
CA GLU A 249 10.72 -27.40 -12.04
C GLU A 249 9.85 -26.25 -12.57
N PHE A 250 8.98 -26.53 -13.54
CA PHE A 250 8.00 -25.57 -14.03
C PHE A 250 7.08 -25.11 -12.88
N GLN A 251 6.51 -26.04 -12.11
CA GLN A 251 5.58 -25.72 -11.01
C GLN A 251 6.23 -24.91 -9.90
N LYS A 252 7.51 -25.15 -9.62
CA LYS A 252 8.28 -24.35 -8.65
C LYS A 252 8.27 -22.87 -9.01
N TYR A 253 8.47 -22.53 -10.28
CA TYR A 253 8.48 -21.13 -10.71
C TYR A 253 7.08 -20.59 -11.01
N GLU A 254 6.14 -21.46 -11.38
CA GLU A 254 4.73 -21.09 -11.56
C GLU A 254 4.10 -20.59 -10.26
N ALA A 255 4.50 -21.13 -9.12
CA ALA A 255 4.05 -20.68 -7.79
C ALA A 255 4.38 -19.20 -7.49
N TYR A 256 5.36 -18.61 -8.20
CA TYR A 256 5.70 -17.18 -8.06
C TYR A 256 4.83 -16.27 -8.95
N ARG A 257 4.04 -16.82 -9.88
CA ARG A 257 3.18 -16.02 -10.76
C ARG A 257 2.16 -15.24 -9.94
N ASP A 258 1.99 -13.95 -10.27
CA ASP A 258 1.18 -13.02 -9.49
C ASP A 258 0.54 -11.99 -10.42
N ASP A 259 -0.77 -11.82 -10.30
CA ASP A 259 -1.56 -10.90 -11.14
C ASP A 259 -1.63 -9.48 -10.55
N GLY A 260 -0.98 -9.23 -9.42
CA GLY A 260 -0.89 -7.91 -8.78
C GLY A 260 -0.01 -6.95 -9.59
N ILE A 261 -0.27 -5.67 -9.43
CA ILE A 261 0.54 -4.60 -10.01
C ILE A 261 1.71 -4.30 -9.06
N ASP A 262 2.95 -4.49 -9.54
CA ASP A 262 4.16 -4.11 -8.79
C ASP A 262 4.35 -2.59 -8.83
N LEU A 263 4.00 -1.92 -7.74
CA LEU A 263 4.02 -0.46 -7.65
C LEU A 263 5.42 0.15 -7.82
N ALA A 264 6.46 -0.58 -7.40
CA ALA A 264 7.84 -0.10 -7.48
C ALA A 264 8.41 -0.05 -8.90
N ARG A 265 7.77 -0.78 -9.83
CA ARG A 265 8.20 -0.88 -11.24
C ARG A 265 7.41 0.03 -12.19
N LEU A 266 6.40 0.74 -11.67
CA LEU A 266 5.57 1.63 -12.48
C LEU A 266 6.33 2.88 -12.91
N GLU A 267 6.10 3.29 -14.16
CA GLU A 267 6.52 4.61 -14.63
C GLU A 267 5.67 5.72 -13.98
N TYR A 268 6.17 6.96 -14.01
CA TYR A 268 5.51 8.11 -13.37
C TYR A 268 4.05 8.28 -13.80
N ASN A 269 3.75 8.15 -15.10
CA ASN A 269 2.39 8.30 -15.63
C ASN A 269 1.47 7.17 -15.19
N GLU A 270 1.97 5.95 -15.09
CA GLU A 270 1.24 4.78 -14.62
C GLU A 270 0.91 4.92 -13.13
N MET A 271 1.91 5.29 -12.32
CA MET A 271 1.70 5.55 -10.89
C MET A 271 0.73 6.73 -10.66
N ARG A 272 0.78 7.79 -11.50
CA ARG A 272 -0.16 8.90 -11.43
C ARG A 272 -1.62 8.45 -11.59
N ARG A 273 -1.89 7.47 -12.46
CA ARG A 273 -3.24 6.89 -12.61
C ARG A 273 -3.71 6.18 -11.34
N LEU A 274 -2.81 5.44 -10.68
CA LEU A 274 -3.11 4.73 -9.42
C LEU A 274 -3.21 5.66 -8.20
N ARG A 275 -2.63 6.85 -8.23
CA ARG A 275 -2.80 7.82 -7.15
C ARG A 275 -4.25 8.23 -6.90
N ARG A 276 -5.15 8.03 -7.86
CA ARG A 276 -6.58 8.17 -7.62
C ARG A 276 -7.08 7.17 -6.59
N ASP A 277 -6.58 5.93 -6.64
CA ASP A 277 -7.02 4.83 -5.79
C ASP A 277 -6.34 4.84 -4.40
N MET A 278 -5.22 5.57 -4.27
CA MET A 278 -4.38 5.57 -3.07
C MET A 278 -4.13 7.00 -2.61
N GLN A 279 -4.58 7.33 -1.40
CA GLN A 279 -4.50 8.68 -0.86
C GLN A 279 -3.79 8.71 0.50
N LEU A 280 -3.34 9.91 0.90
CA LEU A 280 -2.68 10.16 2.17
C LEU A 280 -3.38 11.31 2.91
N ILE A 281 -3.78 11.05 4.15
CA ILE A 281 -4.18 12.06 5.11
C ILE A 281 -2.96 12.36 5.98
N PHE A 282 -2.51 13.60 5.94
CA PHE A 282 -1.26 14.03 6.57
C PHE A 282 -1.41 14.30 8.08
N GLN A 283 -0.32 14.16 8.81
CA GLN A 283 -0.21 14.43 10.23
C GLN A 283 -0.50 15.89 10.58
N ASP A 284 0.07 16.84 9.83
CA ASP A 284 -0.09 18.26 10.08
C ASP A 284 -1.09 18.87 9.08
N PRO A 285 -2.31 19.20 9.52
CA PRO A 285 -3.31 19.82 8.67
C PRO A 285 -2.94 21.25 8.25
N TYR A 286 -1.99 21.90 8.93
CA TYR A 286 -1.53 23.24 8.58
C TYR A 286 -0.64 23.26 7.33
N SER A 287 0.40 22.44 7.34
CA SER A 287 1.37 22.40 6.23
C SER A 287 0.84 21.65 5.02
N SER A 288 -0.21 20.82 5.19
CA SER A 288 -0.76 20.00 4.12
C SER A 288 -1.73 20.73 3.18
N LEU A 289 -2.26 21.89 3.58
CA LEU A 289 -3.22 22.67 2.80
C LEU A 289 -2.56 23.93 2.23
N ASN A 290 -2.77 24.18 0.93
CA ASN A 290 -2.28 25.41 0.31
C ASN A 290 -3.05 26.63 0.85
N PRO A 291 -2.40 27.57 1.57
CA PRO A 291 -3.08 28.70 2.22
C PRO A 291 -3.67 29.72 1.23
N ARG A 292 -3.30 29.64 -0.06
CA ARG A 292 -3.77 30.54 -1.13
C ARG A 292 -4.99 30.01 -1.88
N MET A 293 -5.40 28.77 -1.58
CA MET A 293 -6.57 28.13 -2.20
C MET A 293 -7.75 28.14 -1.24
N SER A 294 -8.96 28.34 -1.76
CA SER A 294 -10.19 28.17 -0.98
C SER A 294 -10.47 26.69 -0.72
N VAL A 295 -11.32 26.37 0.27
CA VAL A 295 -11.75 25.01 0.58
C VAL A 295 -12.25 24.28 -0.66
N GLY A 296 -13.12 24.92 -1.43
CA GLY A 296 -13.65 24.34 -2.67
C GLY A 296 -12.56 24.02 -3.69
N GLN A 297 -11.56 24.87 -3.83
CA GLN A 297 -10.42 24.64 -4.73
C GLN A 297 -9.55 23.48 -4.24
N ILE A 298 -9.28 23.38 -2.92
CA ILE A 298 -8.48 22.31 -2.33
C ILE A 298 -9.15 20.96 -2.54
N ILE A 299 -10.46 20.86 -2.31
CA ILE A 299 -11.21 19.60 -2.47
C ILE A 299 -11.30 19.20 -3.94
N SER A 300 -11.57 20.18 -4.86
CA SER A 300 -11.73 19.88 -6.28
C SER A 300 -10.42 19.63 -7.03
N GLU A 301 -9.25 20.01 -6.49
CA GLU A 301 -7.95 19.90 -7.17
C GLU A 301 -7.65 18.45 -7.60
N GLY A 302 -7.82 17.49 -6.69
CA GLY A 302 -7.63 16.07 -6.99
C GLY A 302 -8.58 15.55 -8.05
N MET A 303 -9.85 15.94 -7.98
CA MET A 303 -10.87 15.56 -8.97
C MET A 303 -10.53 16.09 -10.38
N GLN A 304 -10.04 17.33 -10.46
CA GLN A 304 -9.59 17.91 -11.73
C GLN A 304 -8.31 17.24 -12.26
N ALA A 305 -7.35 16.95 -11.38
CA ALA A 305 -6.08 16.31 -11.75
C ALA A 305 -6.26 14.91 -12.33
N HIS A 306 -7.35 14.23 -11.96
CA HIS A 306 -7.72 12.88 -12.40
C HIS A 306 -8.87 12.87 -13.44
N ASN A 307 -9.19 14.01 -14.05
CA ASN A 307 -10.24 14.14 -15.07
C ASN A 307 -11.62 13.61 -14.62
N MET A 308 -11.93 13.69 -13.31
CA MET A 308 -13.24 13.33 -12.77
C MET A 308 -14.28 14.43 -12.97
N ILE A 309 -13.81 15.65 -13.16
CA ILE A 309 -14.60 16.85 -13.45
C ILE A 309 -13.82 17.75 -14.41
N LYS A 310 -14.50 18.55 -15.20
CA LYS A 310 -13.88 19.59 -16.05
C LYS A 310 -13.57 20.83 -15.24
N LYS A 311 -12.56 21.62 -15.63
CA LYS A 311 -12.16 22.87 -14.93
C LYS A 311 -13.28 23.91 -14.75
N LYS A 312 -14.28 23.91 -15.64
CA LYS A 312 -15.44 24.81 -15.59
C LYS A 312 -16.75 24.04 -15.52
N ASP A 313 -16.72 22.91 -14.81
CA ASP A 313 -17.89 22.07 -14.64
C ASP A 313 -18.89 22.74 -13.69
N ALA A 314 -20.12 22.91 -14.13
CA ALA A 314 -21.20 23.49 -13.31
C ALA A 314 -21.54 22.62 -12.10
N ARG A 315 -21.31 21.29 -12.19
CA ARG A 315 -21.53 20.32 -11.10
C ARG A 315 -20.44 20.37 -10.03
N MET A 316 -19.27 20.96 -10.33
CA MET A 316 -18.12 20.96 -9.41
C MET A 316 -18.51 21.48 -8.04
N GLN A 317 -19.32 22.53 -7.98
CA GLN A 317 -19.76 23.11 -6.70
C GLN A 317 -20.66 22.14 -5.93
N GLU A 318 -21.62 21.47 -6.60
CA GLU A 318 -22.51 20.50 -5.99
C GLU A 318 -21.76 19.28 -5.46
N MET A 319 -20.84 18.73 -6.27
CA MET A 319 -19.98 17.60 -5.87
C MET A 319 -19.09 17.95 -4.67
N VAL A 320 -18.49 19.14 -4.67
CA VAL A 320 -17.67 19.60 -3.54
C VAL A 320 -18.53 19.81 -2.30
N LEU A 321 -19.72 20.40 -2.42
CA LEU A 321 -20.64 20.59 -1.29
C LEU A 321 -21.08 19.26 -0.69
N LYS A 322 -21.35 18.24 -1.52
CA LYS A 322 -21.65 16.90 -1.04
C LYS A 322 -20.50 16.30 -0.24
N ILE A 323 -19.26 16.37 -0.75
CA ILE A 323 -18.07 15.87 -0.04
C ILE A 323 -17.85 16.65 1.26
N MET A 324 -18.13 17.96 1.25
CA MET A 324 -18.05 18.78 2.47
C MET A 324 -19.07 18.33 3.50
N ASP A 325 -20.31 18.05 3.08
CA ASP A 325 -21.38 17.53 3.96
C ASP A 325 -21.01 16.17 4.54
N ASP A 326 -20.54 15.23 3.70
CA ASP A 326 -20.05 13.91 4.11
C ASP A 326 -18.94 14.00 5.19
N CYS A 327 -18.14 15.10 5.17
CA CYS A 327 -17.08 15.38 6.15
C CYS A 327 -17.52 16.30 7.30
N GLY A 328 -18.81 16.67 7.40
CA GLY A 328 -19.35 17.56 8.43
C GLY A 328 -18.81 19.01 8.33
N LEU A 329 -18.60 19.50 7.10
CA LEU A 329 -18.19 20.86 6.78
C LEU A 329 -19.38 21.67 6.25
N ALA A 330 -19.69 22.80 6.88
CA ALA A 330 -20.82 23.63 6.49
C ALA A 330 -20.63 24.26 5.09
N PRO A 331 -21.70 24.36 4.27
CA PRO A 331 -21.62 24.86 2.88
C PRO A 331 -20.99 26.25 2.75
N TYR A 332 -21.20 27.15 3.70
CA TYR A 332 -20.64 28.50 3.69
C TYR A 332 -19.12 28.55 3.86
N PHE A 333 -18.46 27.42 4.13
CA PHE A 333 -17.00 27.31 4.17
C PHE A 333 -16.36 27.22 2.77
N LEU A 334 -17.13 26.96 1.72
CA LEU A 334 -16.65 26.71 0.36
C LEU A 334 -15.63 27.74 -0.16
N HIS A 335 -15.86 29.01 0.14
CA HIS A 335 -15.02 30.14 -0.34
C HIS A 335 -13.99 30.63 0.69
N ARG A 336 -13.94 30.02 1.88
CA ARG A 336 -13.00 30.38 2.92
C ARG A 336 -11.62 29.74 2.69
N PHE A 337 -10.61 30.30 3.34
CA PHE A 337 -9.21 29.88 3.24
C PHE A 337 -8.77 29.10 4.49
N PRO A 338 -7.78 28.19 4.39
CA PRO A 338 -7.34 27.32 5.49
C PRO A 338 -7.01 28.05 6.79
N HIS A 339 -6.42 29.25 6.74
CA HIS A 339 -6.04 30.02 7.93
C HIS A 339 -7.25 30.49 8.79
N GLN A 340 -8.48 30.42 8.24
CA GLN A 340 -9.71 30.85 8.92
C GLN A 340 -10.39 29.72 9.72
N PHE A 341 -9.72 28.55 9.85
CA PHE A 341 -10.31 27.35 10.45
C PHE A 341 -9.52 26.86 11.65
N SER A 342 -10.21 26.17 12.57
CA SER A 342 -9.59 25.43 13.68
C SER A 342 -8.78 24.22 13.16
N GLY A 343 -7.94 23.62 14.00
CA GLY A 343 -7.17 22.42 13.67
C GLY A 343 -8.07 21.27 13.19
N GLY A 344 -9.14 20.96 13.93
CA GLY A 344 -10.10 19.91 13.56
C GLY A 344 -10.86 20.19 12.27
N GLN A 345 -11.23 21.44 12.01
CA GLN A 345 -11.87 21.81 10.73
C GLN A 345 -10.89 21.67 9.57
N ARG A 346 -9.62 22.03 9.70
CA ARG A 346 -8.59 21.80 8.68
C ARG A 346 -8.37 20.31 8.43
N GLN A 347 -8.39 19.50 9.48
CA GLN A 347 -8.29 18.05 9.33
C GLN A 347 -9.45 17.50 8.52
N ARG A 348 -10.69 17.94 8.77
CA ARG A 348 -11.87 17.60 7.96
C ARG A 348 -11.72 18.01 6.50
N ILE A 349 -11.12 19.19 6.22
CA ILE A 349 -10.81 19.63 4.84
C ILE A 349 -9.77 18.71 4.20
N GLY A 350 -8.74 18.28 4.95
CA GLY A 350 -7.73 17.32 4.48
C GLY A 350 -8.33 15.95 4.17
N ILE A 351 -9.27 15.47 5.00
CA ILE A 351 -10.04 14.24 4.77
C ILE A 351 -10.90 14.39 3.52
N ALA A 352 -11.67 15.48 3.40
CA ALA A 352 -12.51 15.77 2.23
C ALA A 352 -11.69 15.79 0.92
N ARG A 353 -10.50 16.41 0.94
CA ARG A 353 -9.57 16.41 -0.20
C ARG A 353 -9.14 15.01 -0.60
N ALA A 354 -8.76 14.17 0.37
CA ALA A 354 -8.32 12.80 0.09
C ALA A 354 -9.46 11.95 -0.47
N LEU A 355 -10.68 12.07 0.09
CA LEU A 355 -11.83 11.27 -0.32
C LEU A 355 -12.51 11.76 -1.61
N ALA A 356 -12.24 12.99 -2.05
CA ALA A 356 -12.79 13.55 -3.29
C ALA A 356 -12.46 12.71 -4.53
N THR A 357 -11.36 11.96 -4.52
CA THR A 357 -10.96 11.06 -5.60
C THR A 357 -11.61 9.67 -5.53
N LYS A 358 -12.40 9.38 -4.49
CA LYS A 358 -13.00 8.07 -4.21
C LYS A 358 -11.94 6.95 -4.19
N PRO A 359 -10.96 7.03 -3.27
CA PRO A 359 -9.87 6.07 -3.21
C PRO A 359 -10.35 4.70 -2.72
N LYS A 360 -9.53 3.66 -2.95
CA LYS A 360 -9.70 2.32 -2.36
C LYS A 360 -8.86 2.14 -1.10
N PHE A 361 -7.72 2.84 -1.03
CA PHE A 361 -6.77 2.76 0.05
C PHE A 361 -6.35 4.15 0.54
N VAL A 362 -6.38 4.36 1.85
CA VAL A 362 -5.99 5.64 2.46
C VAL A 362 -5.02 5.37 3.61
N VAL A 363 -3.86 6.00 3.56
CA VAL A 363 -2.93 6.06 4.68
C VAL A 363 -3.29 7.26 5.55
N CYS A 364 -3.63 7.03 6.81
CA CYS A 364 -3.87 8.05 7.82
C CYS A 364 -2.60 8.20 8.66
N ASP A 365 -1.71 9.13 8.30
CA ASP A 365 -0.42 9.35 8.96
C ASP A 365 -0.61 10.29 10.15
N GLU A 366 -0.76 9.73 11.36
CA GLU A 366 -1.03 10.46 12.62
C GLU A 366 -2.17 11.50 12.51
N ALA A 367 -3.24 11.14 11.79
CA ALA A 367 -4.30 12.05 11.37
C ALA A 367 -5.06 12.76 12.52
N VAL A 368 -4.88 12.31 13.76
CA VAL A 368 -5.58 12.86 14.94
C VAL A 368 -4.66 13.32 16.07
N SER A 369 -3.34 13.11 15.95
CA SER A 369 -2.38 13.35 17.03
C SER A 369 -2.25 14.82 17.48
N ALA A 370 -2.56 15.76 16.59
CA ALA A 370 -2.47 17.21 16.84
C ALA A 370 -3.80 17.84 17.33
N LEU A 371 -4.80 17.01 17.64
CA LEU A 371 -6.15 17.46 18.00
C LEU A 371 -6.43 17.19 19.48
N ASP A 372 -7.33 17.97 20.08
CA ASP A 372 -7.85 17.70 21.41
C ASP A 372 -8.72 16.43 21.42
N VAL A 373 -8.85 15.77 22.57
CA VAL A 373 -9.49 14.46 22.74
C VAL A 373 -10.92 14.44 22.20
N SER A 374 -11.69 15.50 22.36
CA SER A 374 -13.09 15.54 21.91
C SER A 374 -13.20 15.64 20.39
N ILE A 375 -12.35 16.42 19.75
CA ILE A 375 -12.27 16.55 18.29
C ILE A 375 -11.68 15.27 17.68
N GLN A 376 -10.68 14.66 18.36
CA GLN A 376 -10.10 13.38 17.96
C GLN A 376 -11.18 12.29 17.84
N ALA A 377 -12.03 12.13 18.85
CA ALA A 377 -13.14 11.17 18.82
C ALA A 377 -14.11 11.44 17.65
N GLN A 378 -14.43 12.71 17.38
CA GLN A 378 -15.29 13.07 16.24
C GLN A 378 -14.66 12.72 14.89
N ILE A 379 -13.35 12.91 14.71
CA ILE A 379 -12.64 12.56 13.46
C ILE A 379 -12.56 11.05 13.30
N ILE A 380 -12.34 10.30 14.36
CA ILE A 380 -12.30 8.83 14.32
C ILE A 380 -13.65 8.28 13.90
N ASN A 381 -14.76 8.75 14.51
CA ASN A 381 -16.10 8.32 14.14
C ASN A 381 -16.42 8.69 12.66
N LEU A 382 -16.04 9.89 12.23
CA LEU A 382 -16.17 10.29 10.82
C LEU A 382 -15.43 9.33 9.88
N LEU A 383 -14.20 8.91 10.20
CA LEU A 383 -13.44 7.98 9.37
C LEU A 383 -14.07 6.58 9.34
N LEU A 384 -14.66 6.12 10.46
CA LEU A 384 -15.40 4.85 10.52
C LEU A 384 -16.66 4.90 9.65
N ASP A 385 -17.47 5.95 9.78
CA ASP A 385 -18.67 6.14 8.98
C ASP A 385 -18.36 6.16 7.48
N LEU A 386 -17.31 6.90 7.08
CA LEU A 386 -16.86 6.97 5.70
C LEU A 386 -16.29 5.65 5.18
N LYS A 387 -15.62 4.86 6.05
CA LYS A 387 -15.15 3.50 5.72
C LYS A 387 -16.32 2.60 5.35
N GLU A 388 -17.36 2.57 6.17
CA GLU A 388 -18.54 1.75 5.94
C GLU A 388 -19.32 2.18 4.68
N GLN A 389 -19.54 3.49 4.53
CA GLN A 389 -20.31 4.04 3.39
C GLN A 389 -19.61 3.83 2.04
N GLN A 390 -18.28 3.88 2.00
CA GLN A 390 -17.50 3.86 0.75
C GLN A 390 -16.63 2.61 0.59
N ASN A 391 -16.71 1.64 1.52
CA ASN A 391 -15.89 0.42 1.56
C ASN A 391 -14.39 0.74 1.46
N LEU A 392 -13.92 1.68 2.27
CA LEU A 392 -12.52 2.13 2.27
C LEU A 392 -11.63 1.17 3.04
N THR A 393 -10.39 1.03 2.58
CA THR A 393 -9.33 0.34 3.32
C THR A 393 -8.40 1.39 3.93
N TYR A 394 -8.15 1.30 5.23
CA TYR A 394 -7.25 2.22 5.93
C TYR A 394 -5.96 1.55 6.39
N MET A 395 -4.85 2.28 6.29
CA MET A 395 -3.66 2.08 7.10
C MET A 395 -3.57 3.23 8.09
N PHE A 396 -3.90 2.96 9.36
CA PHE A 396 -3.99 3.97 10.41
C PHE A 396 -2.71 3.97 11.24
N ILE A 397 -1.89 5.00 11.05
CA ILE A 397 -0.61 5.17 11.73
C ILE A 397 -0.81 6.09 12.93
N THR A 398 -0.47 5.63 14.12
CA THR A 398 -0.50 6.44 15.35
C THR A 398 0.44 5.87 16.41
N HIS A 399 0.77 6.67 17.40
CA HIS A 399 1.43 6.23 18.62
C HIS A 399 0.42 6.04 19.79
N ASP A 400 -0.84 6.42 19.59
CA ASP A 400 -1.90 6.25 20.60
C ASP A 400 -2.59 4.88 20.43
N LEU A 401 -2.26 3.95 21.32
CA LEU A 401 -2.80 2.60 21.34
C LEU A 401 -4.30 2.55 21.65
N SER A 402 -4.83 3.52 22.41
CA SER A 402 -6.25 3.58 22.74
C SER A 402 -7.09 3.84 21.48
N VAL A 403 -6.61 4.72 20.60
CA VAL A 403 -7.21 4.98 19.29
C VAL A 403 -7.18 3.75 18.42
N VAL A 404 -6.03 3.07 18.35
CA VAL A 404 -5.87 1.87 17.51
C VAL A 404 -6.79 0.74 17.95
N LYS A 405 -6.94 0.54 19.27
CA LYS A 405 -7.88 -0.44 19.82
C LYS A 405 -9.30 -0.24 19.31
N TYR A 406 -9.71 1.01 19.15
CA TYR A 406 -11.07 1.36 18.78
C TYR A 406 -11.33 1.26 17.27
N ILE A 407 -10.33 1.66 16.42
CA ILE A 407 -10.56 1.78 14.98
C ILE A 407 -10.05 0.58 14.15
N SER A 408 -9.13 -0.21 14.70
CA SER A 408 -8.38 -1.18 13.89
C SER A 408 -8.96 -2.60 13.95
N ASP A 409 -9.02 -3.27 12.80
CA ASP A 409 -9.32 -4.70 12.70
C ASP A 409 -8.09 -5.56 13.06
N ARG A 410 -6.92 -5.17 12.56
CA ARG A 410 -5.62 -5.79 12.83
C ARG A 410 -4.60 -4.74 13.18
N VAL A 411 -3.62 -5.12 14.00
CA VAL A 411 -2.57 -4.21 14.47
C VAL A 411 -1.19 -4.81 14.21
N GLY A 412 -0.35 -4.01 13.57
CA GLY A 412 1.08 -4.25 13.42
C GLY A 412 1.88 -3.37 14.37
N VAL A 413 2.78 -3.98 15.12
CA VAL A 413 3.68 -3.28 16.05
C VAL A 413 5.06 -3.18 15.42
N MET A 414 5.57 -1.95 15.29
CA MET A 414 6.89 -1.67 14.71
C MET A 414 7.89 -1.22 15.75
N TYR A 415 9.10 -1.77 15.66
CA TYR A 415 10.26 -1.30 16.42
C TYR A 415 11.48 -1.14 15.51
N LEU A 416 12.10 0.02 15.55
CA LEU A 416 13.37 0.32 14.82
C LEU A 416 13.37 -0.20 13.37
N GLY A 417 12.29 0.09 12.61
CA GLY A 417 12.15 -0.22 11.18
C GLY A 417 11.72 -1.66 10.87
N THR A 418 11.41 -2.49 11.84
CA THR A 418 10.93 -3.87 11.64
C THR A 418 9.58 -4.11 12.28
N MET A 419 8.79 -5.03 11.72
CA MET A 419 7.63 -5.57 12.42
C MET A 419 8.09 -6.52 13.51
N VAL A 420 7.55 -6.38 14.72
CA VAL A 420 7.84 -7.26 15.85
C VAL A 420 6.66 -8.14 16.21
N GLU A 421 5.44 -7.67 15.99
CA GLU A 421 4.21 -8.43 16.21
C GLU A 421 3.10 -7.94 15.28
N LEU A 422 2.22 -8.85 14.85
CA LEU A 422 1.04 -8.56 14.02
C LEU A 422 -0.06 -9.56 14.34
N ALA A 423 -1.23 -9.07 14.73
CA ALA A 423 -2.42 -9.90 14.94
C ALA A 423 -3.72 -9.10 14.81
N ALA A 424 -4.86 -9.75 15.05
CA ALA A 424 -6.13 -9.06 15.29
C ALA A 424 -5.99 -8.09 16.45
N ALA A 425 -6.71 -6.96 16.41
CA ALA A 425 -6.59 -5.93 17.46
C ALA A 425 -6.83 -6.53 18.86
N ASP A 426 -7.89 -7.30 19.04
CA ASP A 426 -8.20 -7.94 20.32
C ASP A 426 -7.07 -8.84 20.85
N GLU A 427 -6.41 -9.61 19.95
CA GLU A 427 -5.27 -10.46 20.32
C GLU A 427 -4.07 -9.63 20.80
N ILE A 428 -3.73 -8.53 20.11
CA ILE A 428 -2.63 -7.65 20.52
C ILE A 428 -2.90 -7.05 21.90
N PHE A 429 -4.15 -6.61 22.17
CA PHE A 429 -4.47 -5.93 23.43
C PHE A 429 -4.65 -6.86 24.62
N HIS A 430 -5.07 -8.11 24.40
CA HIS A 430 -5.33 -9.08 25.48
C HIS A 430 -4.23 -10.13 25.63
N HIS A 431 -3.57 -10.51 24.54
CA HIS A 431 -2.58 -11.59 24.50
C HIS A 431 -1.31 -11.19 23.75
N PRO A 432 -0.63 -10.09 24.15
CA PRO A 432 0.63 -9.69 23.52
C PRO A 432 1.68 -10.78 23.72
N ILE A 433 2.42 -11.11 22.64
CA ILE A 433 3.44 -12.16 22.65
C ILE A 433 4.85 -11.56 22.69
N HIS A 434 5.04 -10.41 22.03
CA HIS A 434 6.35 -9.74 22.02
C HIS A 434 6.54 -8.86 23.26
N PRO A 435 7.68 -8.95 23.96
CA PRO A 435 7.95 -8.12 25.15
C PRO A 435 7.84 -6.59 24.94
N TYR A 436 8.11 -6.12 23.72
CA TYR A 436 7.93 -4.71 23.39
C TYR A 436 6.45 -4.32 23.32
N THR A 437 5.60 -5.18 22.78
CA THR A 437 4.14 -4.96 22.74
C THR A 437 3.58 -4.93 24.17
N GLU A 438 3.98 -5.89 25.02
CA GLU A 438 3.61 -5.89 26.45
C GLU A 438 3.99 -4.57 27.13
N ALA A 439 5.21 -4.08 26.87
CA ALA A 439 5.70 -2.86 27.47
C ALA A 439 4.94 -1.61 26.98
N LEU A 440 4.60 -1.54 25.68
CA LEU A 440 3.78 -0.46 25.13
C LEU A 440 2.37 -0.45 25.75
N LEU A 441 1.74 -1.61 25.92
CA LEU A 441 0.41 -1.73 26.51
C LEU A 441 0.40 -1.37 28.00
N ASN A 442 1.45 -1.75 28.74
CA ASN A 442 1.60 -1.39 30.16
C ASN A 442 1.86 0.12 30.38
N ALA A 443 2.26 0.87 29.37
CA ALA A 443 2.42 2.31 29.42
C ALA A 443 1.11 3.09 29.23
N ILE A 444 -0.01 2.42 28.86
CA ILE A 444 -1.32 3.05 28.72
C ILE A 444 -1.89 3.33 30.11
N PRO A 445 -2.22 4.59 30.45
CA PRO A 445 -2.90 4.90 31.71
C PRO A 445 -4.28 4.24 31.76
N THR A 446 -4.53 3.37 32.73
CA THR A 446 -5.84 2.76 32.96
C THR A 446 -6.56 3.55 34.06
N THR A 447 -7.88 3.74 33.87
CA THR A 447 -8.75 4.41 34.88
C THR A 447 -9.14 3.50 36.04
N ASP A 448 -8.74 2.24 36.03
CA ASP A 448 -9.03 1.28 37.08
C ASP A 448 -8.26 1.61 38.35
N THR A 449 -8.95 2.22 39.27
CA THR A 449 -8.45 2.73 40.55
C THR A 449 -8.21 1.64 41.62
N VAL A 450 -8.37 0.37 41.28
CA VAL A 450 -8.16 -0.76 42.22
C VAL A 450 -6.78 -1.35 42.00
N GLY A 451 -5.79 -0.82 42.70
CA GLY A 451 -4.38 -1.20 42.69
C GLY A 451 -3.57 -0.31 41.73
N ALA A 452 -2.84 0.64 42.28
CA ALA A 452 -1.90 1.43 41.49
C ALA A 452 -0.85 0.51 40.87
N LYS A 453 -1.08 0.10 39.61
CA LYS A 453 -0.01 -0.49 38.79
C LYS A 453 1.04 0.60 38.61
N GLU A 454 2.23 0.37 39.13
CA GLU A 454 3.37 1.20 38.76
C GLU A 454 3.47 1.20 37.24
N LEU A 455 3.41 2.39 36.64
CA LEU A 455 3.62 2.57 35.22
C LEU A 455 5.00 2.02 34.88
N SER A 456 5.05 0.90 34.20
CA SER A 456 6.29 0.31 33.72
C SER A 456 6.78 1.13 32.54
N ILE A 457 7.63 2.10 32.82
CA ILE A 457 8.29 2.91 31.78
C ILE A 457 9.35 2.03 31.12
N LEU A 458 9.35 2.00 29.78
CA LEU A 458 10.41 1.37 29.00
C LEU A 458 11.75 2.09 29.28
N GLU A 459 12.65 1.39 29.97
CA GLU A 459 13.98 1.92 30.28
C GLU A 459 14.88 1.96 29.04
N GLY A 460 15.77 2.93 28.97
CA GLY A 460 16.78 3.11 27.94
C GLY A 460 16.31 3.83 26.68
N ASP A 461 17.28 4.41 25.98
CA ASP A 461 17.04 5.16 24.73
C ASP A 461 16.82 4.24 23.54
N ILE A 462 16.09 4.73 22.53
CA ILE A 462 15.91 4.02 21.25
C ILE A 462 17.26 3.99 20.52
N PRO A 463 17.77 2.80 20.13
CA PRO A 463 19.01 2.70 19.38
C PRO A 463 18.95 3.43 18.04
N SER A 464 20.14 3.81 17.51
CA SER A 464 20.23 4.52 16.24
C SER A 464 19.82 3.62 15.05
N PRO A 465 18.92 4.07 14.16
CA PRO A 465 18.59 3.34 12.94
C PRO A 465 19.71 3.30 11.90
N VAL A 466 20.80 4.05 12.11
CA VAL A 466 22.00 4.02 11.25
C VAL A 466 22.84 2.78 11.54
N ASN A 467 22.99 2.45 12.82
CA ASN A 467 23.71 1.29 13.30
C ASN A 467 22.81 0.52 14.28
N PRO A 468 21.80 -0.20 13.79
CA PRO A 468 20.91 -0.95 14.65
C PRO A 468 21.66 -2.05 15.40
N PRO A 469 21.22 -2.44 16.61
CA PRO A 469 21.80 -3.54 17.35
C PRO A 469 21.83 -4.83 16.51
N LYS A 470 22.82 -5.68 16.74
CA LYS A 470 22.88 -7.03 16.16
C LYS A 470 21.79 -7.90 16.77
N GLY A 471 21.37 -8.96 16.08
CA GLY A 471 20.34 -9.86 16.56
C GLY A 471 18.97 -9.18 16.67
N CYS A 472 18.26 -9.44 17.74
CA CYS A 472 16.98 -8.79 18.04
C CYS A 472 17.19 -7.29 18.29
N LYS A 473 16.57 -6.42 17.51
CA LYS A 473 16.75 -4.96 17.64
C LYS A 473 16.30 -4.41 19.00
N PHE A 474 15.38 -5.12 19.68
CA PHE A 474 14.86 -4.74 20.98
C PHE A 474 15.70 -5.25 22.18
N HIS A 475 16.71 -6.12 21.97
CA HIS A 475 17.45 -6.78 23.04
C HIS A 475 18.04 -5.83 24.08
N THR A 476 18.47 -4.62 23.69
CA THR A 476 19.08 -3.63 24.59
C THR A 476 18.12 -3.06 25.64
N ARG A 477 16.79 -3.22 25.45
CA ARG A 477 15.72 -2.72 26.31
C ARG A 477 14.79 -3.84 26.79
N CYS A 478 15.09 -5.09 26.41
CA CYS A 478 14.24 -6.24 26.71
C CYS A 478 14.60 -6.84 28.06
N LYS A 479 13.64 -6.91 28.97
CA LYS A 479 13.80 -7.55 30.30
C LYS A 479 13.97 -9.08 30.23
N TYR A 480 13.62 -9.69 29.08
CA TYR A 480 13.76 -11.14 28.82
C TYR A 480 14.97 -11.45 27.92
N CYS A 481 15.90 -10.50 27.77
CA CYS A 481 17.05 -10.68 26.88
C CYS A 481 17.96 -11.82 27.34
N THR A 482 18.35 -12.68 26.39
CA THR A 482 19.36 -13.71 26.57
C THR A 482 20.46 -13.59 25.50
N GLU A 483 21.48 -14.42 25.56
CA GLU A 483 22.61 -14.35 24.64
C GLU A 483 22.21 -14.49 23.17
N ILE A 484 21.26 -15.38 22.84
CA ILE A 484 20.75 -15.55 21.47
C ILE A 484 20.17 -14.25 20.90
N CYS A 485 19.51 -13.44 21.75
CA CYS A 485 18.93 -12.16 21.32
C CYS A 485 19.96 -11.15 20.85
N THR A 486 21.21 -11.24 21.32
CA THR A 486 22.29 -10.34 20.94
C THR A 486 23.00 -10.78 19.65
N GLN A 487 22.83 -12.02 19.23
CA GLN A 487 23.58 -12.63 18.12
C GLN A 487 22.70 -12.93 16.90
N VAL A 488 21.50 -13.43 17.10
CA VAL A 488 20.62 -13.93 16.04
C VAL A 488 19.40 -13.04 15.89
N VAL A 489 19.07 -12.70 14.64
CA VAL A 489 17.82 -12.01 14.32
C VAL A 489 16.66 -12.99 14.48
N PRO A 490 15.62 -12.69 15.28
CA PRO A 490 14.47 -13.58 15.41
C PRO A 490 13.72 -13.72 14.09
N GLU A 491 13.28 -14.93 13.79
CA GLU A 491 12.47 -15.20 12.62
C GLU A 491 11.07 -14.64 12.78
N TRP A 492 10.48 -14.20 11.66
CA TRP A 492 9.09 -13.78 11.57
C TRP A 492 8.23 -15.03 11.37
N GLU A 493 7.49 -15.43 12.36
CA GLU A 493 6.74 -16.70 12.34
C GLU A 493 5.29 -16.51 12.81
N GLU A 494 4.41 -17.34 12.29
CA GLU A 494 3.04 -17.45 12.74
C GLU A 494 2.98 -18.39 13.95
N VAL A 495 2.67 -17.83 15.12
CA VAL A 495 2.64 -18.61 16.40
C VAL A 495 1.24 -19.06 16.78
N ARG A 496 0.22 -18.38 16.25
CA ARG A 496 -1.20 -18.72 16.33
C ARG A 496 -1.86 -18.32 15.01
N PRO A 497 -3.03 -18.82 14.67
CA PRO A 497 -3.71 -18.43 13.43
C PRO A 497 -3.79 -16.91 13.27
N ASN A 498 -3.16 -16.37 12.23
CA ASN A 498 -3.04 -14.94 11.93
C ASN A 498 -2.35 -14.08 13.02
N HIS A 499 -1.57 -14.68 13.91
CA HIS A 499 -0.76 -13.99 14.91
C HIS A 499 0.73 -14.26 14.66
N PHE A 500 1.42 -13.26 14.18
CA PHE A 500 2.82 -13.32 13.78
C PHE A 500 3.70 -12.57 14.78
N VAL A 501 4.88 -13.10 15.07
CA VAL A 501 5.83 -12.48 16.00
C VAL A 501 7.27 -12.76 15.57
N ALA A 502 8.16 -11.79 15.85
CA ALA A 502 9.61 -11.91 15.68
C ALA A 502 10.29 -11.86 17.05
N CYS A 503 10.28 -12.97 17.80
CA CYS A 503 10.84 -13.05 19.15
C CYS A 503 11.38 -14.43 19.47
N HIS A 504 12.58 -14.52 20.11
CA HIS A 504 13.13 -15.76 20.62
C HIS A 504 12.45 -16.23 21.92
N HIS A 505 11.91 -15.27 22.70
CA HIS A 505 11.24 -15.50 23.99
C HIS A 505 9.80 -15.00 23.93
N LYS A 506 8.95 -15.82 23.37
CA LYS A 506 7.51 -15.54 23.25
C LYS A 506 6.90 -15.54 24.65
N LEU A 507 6.14 -14.49 24.97
CA LEU A 507 5.38 -14.44 26.21
C LEU A 507 4.25 -15.47 26.14
N GLU A 508 4.09 -16.25 27.20
CA GLU A 508 2.92 -17.12 27.34
C GLU A 508 1.68 -16.27 27.63
N ALA A 509 0.55 -16.65 27.06
CA ALA A 509 -0.70 -15.98 27.37
C ALA A 509 -0.96 -16.11 28.88
N LYS A 510 -1.16 -14.99 29.54
CA LYS A 510 -1.72 -15.00 30.90
C LYS A 510 -3.16 -15.47 30.76
N GLU A 511 -3.48 -16.63 31.36
CA GLU A 511 -4.84 -17.13 31.52
C GLU A 511 -5.75 -16.15 32.26
#